data_27460d4b8897b47e4c2bffbf9a115086
#
_entry.id   27460d4b8897b47e4c2bffbf9a115086
#
_cell.length_a   1.000
_cell.length_b   1.000
_cell.length_c   1.000
_cell.angle_alpha   90.00
_cell.angle_beta   90.00
_cell.angle_gamma   90.00
#
_symmetry.space_group_name_H-M   'P 1'
#
loop_
_entity.id
_entity.type
_entity.pdbx_description
1 polymer ?
#
loop_
_entity_poly.entity_id
_entity_poly.type
_entity_poly.pdbx_seq_one_letter_code
_entity_poly.pdbx_strand_id
1 'polypeptide(L)'
;MAKALGVGGIFFKSPDPKALLAWYQAALGFPGDSADYASFPPAMVPPGGSTTFCPFKQDSDYFAPSTRDFMFNLMVDDLDGALSQVAAAGATLIGEPEDYGFGRFGRFMDPDGNKVELWQPKDES
;
A
#
# COMPACT_ATOMS: atom_id res chain seq x y z
N MET A 1 -27.94 -10.53 -13.16
CA MET A 1 -27.96 -9.56 -12.05
C MET A 1 -26.64 -8.81 -12.02
N ALA A 2 -26.69 -7.50 -11.89
CA ALA A 2 -25.46 -6.72 -11.76
C ALA A 2 -24.76 -6.98 -10.42
N LYS A 3 -23.44 -6.90 -10.41
CA LYS A 3 -22.65 -7.10 -9.19
C LYS A 3 -21.36 -6.25 -9.27
N ALA A 4 -20.78 -5.99 -8.12
CA ALA A 4 -19.45 -5.36 -8.07
C ALA A 4 -18.40 -6.39 -8.49
N LEU A 5 -17.44 -5.94 -9.30
CA LEU A 5 -16.40 -6.82 -9.84
C LEU A 5 -15.04 -6.61 -9.17
N GLY A 6 -14.92 -5.59 -8.33
CA GLY A 6 -13.68 -5.30 -7.63
C GLY A 6 -13.66 -3.88 -7.12
N VAL A 7 -12.54 -3.51 -6.51
CA VAL A 7 -12.30 -2.15 -6.04
C VAL A 7 -11.62 -1.37 -7.16
N GLY A 8 -12.30 -0.31 -7.65
CA GLY A 8 -11.81 0.48 -8.76
C GLY A 8 -10.79 1.53 -8.37
N GLY A 9 -10.77 1.94 -7.11
CA GLY A 9 -9.81 2.94 -6.67
C GLY A 9 -9.91 3.26 -5.19
N ILE A 10 -8.91 3.98 -4.72
CA ILE A 10 -8.83 4.49 -3.36
C ILE A 10 -8.78 6.01 -3.45
N PHE A 11 -9.68 6.70 -2.74
CA PHE A 11 -9.76 8.15 -2.76
C PHE A 11 -9.66 8.68 -1.33
N PHE A 12 -8.74 9.60 -1.09
CA PHE A 12 -8.50 10.13 0.24
C PHE A 12 -7.98 11.57 0.13
N LYS A 13 -7.94 12.27 1.26
CA LYS A 13 -7.48 13.65 1.31
C LYS A 13 -6.04 13.71 1.78
N SER A 14 -5.29 14.65 1.20
CA SER A 14 -3.90 14.91 1.54
C SER A 14 -3.68 16.42 1.64
N PRO A 15 -2.86 16.89 2.59
CA PRO A 15 -2.50 18.30 2.65
C PRO A 15 -1.80 18.81 1.39
N ASP A 16 -1.04 17.91 0.72
CA ASP A 16 -0.34 18.25 -0.53
C ASP A 16 -0.35 17.02 -1.43
N PRO A 17 -1.43 16.81 -2.20
CA PRO A 17 -1.57 15.59 -3.01
C PRO A 17 -0.46 15.40 -4.04
N LYS A 18 0.00 16.48 -4.65
CA LYS A 18 1.05 16.37 -5.68
C LYS A 18 2.38 15.95 -5.07
N ALA A 19 2.72 16.48 -3.90
CA ALA A 19 3.95 16.10 -3.20
C ALA A 19 3.88 14.64 -2.74
N LEU A 20 2.73 14.19 -2.23
CA LEU A 20 2.57 12.80 -1.81
C LEU A 20 2.71 11.85 -2.97
N LEU A 21 2.04 12.13 -4.10
CA LEU A 21 2.14 11.27 -5.27
C LEU A 21 3.57 11.23 -5.82
N ALA A 22 4.25 12.38 -5.87
CA ALA A 22 5.64 12.42 -6.31
C ALA A 22 6.54 11.56 -5.42
N TRP A 23 6.29 11.55 -4.11
CA TRP A 23 7.04 10.72 -3.18
C TRP A 23 6.85 9.23 -3.52
N TYR A 24 5.61 8.80 -3.75
CA TYR A 24 5.34 7.39 -4.10
C TYR A 24 5.92 7.02 -5.46
N GLN A 25 5.89 7.92 -6.42
CA GLN A 25 6.50 7.67 -7.73
C GLN A 25 8.01 7.49 -7.59
N ALA A 26 8.66 8.30 -6.78
CA ALA A 26 10.11 8.20 -6.56
C ALA A 26 10.48 6.99 -5.68
N ALA A 27 9.75 6.75 -4.60
CA ALA A 27 10.12 5.73 -3.62
C ALA A 27 9.70 4.32 -4.03
N LEU A 28 8.52 4.16 -4.64
CA LEU A 28 7.94 2.86 -4.96
C LEU A 28 7.57 2.69 -6.43
N GLY A 29 7.99 3.61 -7.28
CA GLY A 29 7.80 3.45 -8.72
C GLY A 29 6.34 3.39 -9.15
N PHE A 30 5.47 4.18 -8.54
CA PHE A 30 4.07 4.24 -8.95
C PHE A 30 3.99 4.53 -10.45
N PRO A 31 3.10 3.83 -11.18
CA PRO A 31 3.05 3.93 -12.63
C PRO A 31 2.50 5.27 -13.12
N GLY A 32 2.89 5.62 -14.36
CA GLY A 32 2.42 6.83 -15.01
C GLY A 32 3.25 8.05 -14.69
N ASP A 33 2.91 9.14 -15.33
CA ASP A 33 3.61 10.42 -15.18
C ASP A 33 2.65 11.56 -14.81
N SER A 34 1.38 11.24 -14.48
CA SER A 34 0.43 12.22 -14.03
C SER A 34 0.83 12.78 -12.67
N ALA A 35 0.61 14.08 -12.45
CA ALA A 35 0.80 14.71 -11.14
C ALA A 35 -0.43 14.55 -10.24
N ASP A 36 -1.53 13.99 -10.75
CA ASP A 36 -2.83 14.00 -10.06
C ASP A 36 -3.29 12.61 -9.60
N TYR A 37 -2.80 11.53 -10.22
CA TYR A 37 -3.20 10.17 -9.86
C TYR A 37 -2.22 9.14 -10.41
N ALA A 38 -2.29 7.92 -9.87
CA ALA A 38 -1.61 6.75 -10.43
C ALA A 38 -2.63 5.65 -10.65
N SER A 39 -2.50 4.91 -11.74
CA SER A 39 -3.35 3.76 -12.04
C SER A 39 -2.49 2.51 -12.20
N PHE A 40 -2.94 1.43 -11.59
CA PHE A 40 -2.25 0.15 -11.62
C PHE A 40 -3.02 -0.78 -12.55
N PRO A 41 -2.52 -1.03 -13.77
CA PRO A 41 -3.21 -1.95 -14.68
C PRO A 41 -3.31 -3.34 -14.10
N PRO A 42 -4.37 -4.11 -14.40
CA PRO A 42 -4.52 -5.47 -13.86
C PRO A 42 -3.33 -6.37 -14.14
N ALA A 43 -2.64 -6.17 -15.26
CA ALA A 43 -1.47 -6.95 -15.62
C ALA A 43 -0.29 -6.79 -14.64
N MET A 44 -0.28 -5.71 -13.84
CA MET A 44 0.77 -5.51 -12.84
C MET A 44 0.56 -6.33 -11.57
N VAL A 45 -0.63 -6.88 -11.36
CA VAL A 45 -0.92 -7.67 -10.15
C VAL A 45 -0.10 -8.96 -10.21
N PRO A 46 0.77 -9.22 -9.22
CA PRO A 46 1.61 -10.41 -9.26
C PRO A 46 0.79 -11.68 -9.03
N PRO A 47 1.32 -12.85 -9.44
CA PRO A 47 0.65 -14.13 -9.13
C PRO A 47 0.38 -14.24 -7.63
N GLY A 48 -0.82 -14.68 -7.27
CA GLY A 48 -1.25 -14.77 -5.88
C GLY A 48 -1.80 -13.46 -5.31
N GLY A 49 -1.71 -12.36 -6.06
CA GLY A 49 -2.23 -11.07 -5.61
C GLY A 49 -3.70 -10.91 -5.87
N SER A 50 -4.33 -10.05 -5.08
CA SER A 50 -5.75 -9.69 -5.23
C SER A 50 -6.00 -8.38 -4.48
N THR A 51 -7.14 -7.76 -4.75
CA THR A 51 -7.57 -6.58 -4.00
C THR A 51 -8.57 -7.02 -2.94
N THR A 52 -8.32 -6.62 -1.71
CA THR A 52 -9.13 -7.00 -0.55
C THR A 52 -9.91 -5.79 -0.05
N PHE A 53 -11.17 -6.01 0.23
CA PHE A 53 -12.05 -5.02 0.86
C PHE A 53 -12.38 -5.55 2.26
N CYS A 54 -11.82 -4.92 3.30
CA CYS A 54 -11.90 -5.47 4.65
C CYS A 54 -12.24 -4.37 5.67
N PRO A 55 -13.48 -4.32 6.16
CA PRO A 55 -13.81 -3.43 7.26
C PRO A 55 -13.20 -3.95 8.56
N PHE A 56 -12.56 -3.07 9.31
CA PHE A 56 -12.04 -3.36 10.63
C PHE A 56 -13.04 -2.89 11.69
N LYS A 57 -12.95 -3.43 12.90
CA LYS A 57 -13.75 -2.93 14.01
C LYS A 57 -13.38 -1.48 14.30
N GLN A 58 -14.36 -0.67 14.67
CA GLN A 58 -14.14 0.75 14.91
C GLN A 58 -13.09 1.01 15.98
N ASP A 59 -12.97 0.14 16.97
CA ASP A 59 -12.02 0.26 18.08
C ASP A 59 -10.70 -0.48 17.84
N SER A 60 -10.46 -1.00 16.63
CA SER A 60 -9.20 -1.65 16.31
C SER A 60 -8.03 -0.65 16.40
N ASP A 61 -6.91 -1.12 16.96
CA ASP A 61 -5.67 -0.34 17.04
C ASP A 61 -4.66 -0.73 15.95
N TYR A 62 -5.08 -1.56 14.99
CA TYR A 62 -4.15 -2.07 13.99
C TYR A 62 -3.54 -0.97 13.12
N PHE A 63 -4.27 0.14 12.93
CA PHE A 63 -3.77 1.24 12.08
C PHE A 63 -2.81 2.17 12.83
N ALA A 64 -2.65 1.99 14.15
CA ALA A 64 -1.71 2.80 14.90
C ALA A 64 -0.28 2.58 14.37
N PRO A 65 0.60 3.59 14.41
CA PRO A 65 0.44 4.89 15.04
C PRO A 65 -0.30 5.94 14.21
N SER A 66 -0.88 5.58 13.06
CA SER A 66 -1.73 6.49 12.31
C SER A 66 -3.00 6.79 13.12
N THR A 67 -3.48 8.03 13.03
CA THR A 67 -4.76 8.43 13.61
C THR A 67 -5.89 8.41 12.59
N ARG A 68 -5.61 7.92 11.38
CA ARG A 68 -6.59 7.82 10.31
C ARG A 68 -7.45 6.59 10.47
N ASP A 69 -8.66 6.64 9.92
CA ASP A 69 -9.63 5.52 9.98
C ASP A 69 -9.45 4.57 8.79
N PHE A 70 -8.31 4.61 8.14
CA PHE A 70 -8.02 3.73 7.01
C PHE A 70 -6.53 3.40 7.00
N MET A 71 -6.20 2.36 6.26
CA MET A 71 -4.83 1.96 6.02
C MET A 71 -4.73 1.45 4.59
N PHE A 72 -3.64 1.80 3.91
CA PHE A 72 -3.38 1.28 2.57
C PHE A 72 -2.65 -0.04 2.66
N ASN A 73 -2.95 -0.93 1.71
CA ASN A 73 -2.13 -2.11 1.45
C ASN A 73 -1.70 -2.06 -0.01
N LEU A 74 -0.40 -2.13 -0.25
CA LEU A 74 0.16 -2.10 -1.59
C LEU A 74 0.87 -3.42 -1.86
N MET A 75 0.59 -4.03 -3.01
CA MET A 75 1.32 -5.22 -3.44
C MET A 75 2.67 -4.80 -4.00
N VAL A 76 3.71 -5.53 -3.64
CA VAL A 76 5.08 -5.30 -4.13
C VAL A 76 5.67 -6.60 -4.63
N ASP A 77 6.67 -6.48 -5.50
CA ASP A 77 7.39 -7.65 -6.04
C ASP A 77 8.56 -8.08 -5.15
N ASP A 78 9.06 -7.16 -4.31
CA ASP A 78 10.23 -7.40 -3.46
C ASP A 78 10.06 -6.61 -2.16
N LEU A 79 9.61 -7.28 -1.11
CA LEU A 79 9.30 -6.62 0.16
C LEU A 79 10.53 -5.97 0.78
N ASP A 80 11.64 -6.71 0.86
CA ASP A 80 12.85 -6.19 1.51
C ASP A 80 13.38 -4.96 0.76
N GLY A 81 13.38 -5.02 -0.57
CA GLY A 81 13.76 -3.89 -1.40
C GLY A 81 12.84 -2.70 -1.21
N ALA A 82 11.53 -2.94 -1.19
CA ALA A 82 10.55 -1.87 -1.01
C ALA A 82 10.70 -1.18 0.35
N LEU A 83 10.90 -1.96 1.42
CA LEU A 83 11.13 -1.39 2.75
C LEU A 83 12.39 -0.54 2.79
N SER A 84 13.46 -0.99 2.16
CA SER A 84 14.70 -0.21 2.06
C SER A 84 14.49 1.09 1.30
N GLN A 85 13.71 1.04 0.22
CA GLN A 85 13.46 2.21 -0.62
C GLN A 85 12.63 3.27 0.13
N VAL A 86 11.58 2.87 0.84
CA VAL A 86 10.79 3.84 1.60
C VAL A 86 11.57 4.41 2.78
N ALA A 87 12.40 3.61 3.44
CA ALA A 87 13.24 4.09 4.52
C ALA A 87 14.25 5.12 4.00
N ALA A 88 14.87 4.86 2.84
CA ALA A 88 15.80 5.79 2.22
C ALA A 88 15.10 7.08 1.79
N ALA A 89 13.80 7.02 1.49
CA ALA A 89 13.00 8.19 1.13
C ALA A 89 12.44 8.93 2.35
N GLY A 90 12.81 8.53 3.56
CA GLY A 90 12.47 9.24 4.78
C GLY A 90 11.30 8.67 5.56
N ALA A 91 10.71 7.55 5.14
CA ALA A 91 9.60 6.94 5.87
C ALA A 91 10.10 6.24 7.14
N THR A 92 9.22 6.14 8.12
CA THR A 92 9.48 5.39 9.35
C THR A 92 8.92 3.99 9.22
N LEU A 93 9.78 2.97 9.36
CA LEU A 93 9.33 1.58 9.32
C LEU A 93 8.65 1.22 10.65
N ILE A 94 7.62 0.37 10.57
CA ILE A 94 6.83 -0.07 11.73
C ILE A 94 7.02 -1.57 11.91
N GLY A 95 7.69 -1.96 13.01
CA GLY A 95 7.91 -3.37 13.34
C GLY A 95 8.80 -4.08 12.34
N GLU A 96 8.80 -5.40 12.42
CA GLU A 96 9.60 -6.26 11.57
C GLU A 96 8.73 -6.92 10.50
N PRO A 97 9.31 -7.32 9.35
CA PRO A 97 8.56 -8.09 8.37
C PRO A 97 8.04 -9.40 8.96
N GLU A 98 6.89 -9.83 8.48
CA GLU A 98 6.24 -11.06 8.93
C GLU A 98 5.92 -11.95 7.74
N ASP A 99 6.12 -13.25 7.90
CA ASP A 99 5.79 -14.24 6.88
C ASP A 99 4.51 -14.98 7.28
N TYR A 100 3.57 -15.00 6.36
CA TYR A 100 2.33 -15.78 6.51
C TYR A 100 2.19 -16.71 5.31
N GLY A 101 1.22 -17.64 5.39
CA GLY A 101 1.02 -18.61 4.31
C GLY A 101 0.67 -17.98 2.97
N PHE A 102 0.13 -16.77 2.97
CA PHE A 102 -0.29 -16.06 1.75
C PHE A 102 0.65 -14.93 1.34
N GLY A 103 1.81 -14.80 2.01
CA GLY A 103 2.83 -13.85 1.60
C GLY A 103 3.60 -13.25 2.76
N ARG A 104 4.41 -12.25 2.42
CA ARG A 104 5.23 -11.50 3.37
C ARG A 104 4.68 -10.09 3.50
N PHE A 105 4.71 -9.54 4.71
CA PHE A 105 4.17 -8.22 5.03
C PHE A 105 5.19 -7.36 5.76
N GLY A 106 5.18 -6.07 5.46
CA GLY A 106 5.92 -5.06 6.20
C GLY A 106 5.12 -3.77 6.22
N ARG A 107 5.48 -2.82 7.09
CA ARG A 107 4.66 -1.62 7.30
C ARG A 107 5.53 -0.40 7.48
N PHE A 108 5.00 0.75 7.07
CA PHE A 108 5.69 2.02 7.25
C PHE A 108 4.65 3.15 7.39
N MET A 109 5.13 4.30 7.86
CA MET A 109 4.33 5.55 7.86
C MET A 109 4.79 6.41 6.70
N ASP A 110 3.85 6.83 5.88
CA ASP A 110 4.17 7.70 4.74
C ASP A 110 4.32 9.17 5.17
N PRO A 111 4.71 10.08 4.26
CA PRO A 111 4.92 11.48 4.63
C PRO A 111 3.69 12.19 5.20
N ASP A 112 2.50 11.73 4.86
CA ASP A 112 1.24 12.31 5.35
C ASP A 112 0.76 11.70 6.67
N GLY A 113 1.50 10.74 7.23
CA GLY A 113 1.06 10.03 8.44
C GLY A 113 0.07 8.91 8.18
N ASN A 114 0.00 8.40 6.96
CA ASN A 114 -0.78 7.21 6.66
C ASN A 114 0.05 5.97 6.97
N LYS A 115 -0.54 5.01 7.69
CA LYS A 115 0.10 3.70 7.82
C LYS A 115 -0.13 2.93 6.53
N VAL A 116 0.93 2.33 6.01
CA VAL A 116 0.88 1.57 4.77
C VAL A 116 1.46 0.19 5.04
N GLU A 117 0.70 -0.83 4.65
CA GLU A 117 1.16 -2.21 4.69
C GLU A 117 1.60 -2.61 3.30
N LEU A 118 2.81 -3.13 3.18
CA LEU A 118 3.34 -3.69 1.94
C LEU A 118 3.15 -5.20 1.98
N TRP A 119 2.69 -5.75 0.87
CA TRP A 119 2.41 -7.18 0.74
C TRP A 119 3.10 -7.73 -0.49
N GLN A 120 4.00 -8.69 -0.26
CA GLN A 120 4.59 -9.47 -1.35
C GLN A 120 3.80 -10.78 -1.41
N PRO A 121 2.86 -10.91 -2.36
CA PRO A 121 2.04 -12.13 -2.44
C PRO A 121 2.90 -13.36 -2.69
N LYS A 122 2.47 -14.48 -2.13
CA LYS A 122 3.12 -15.74 -2.37
C LYS A 122 2.53 -16.40 -3.63
N ASP A 123 3.41 -16.72 -4.56
CA ASP A 123 3.02 -17.46 -5.73
C ASP A 123 2.95 -18.95 -5.36
N GLU A 124 1.75 -19.50 -5.39
CA GLU A 124 1.51 -20.89 -5.02
C GLU A 124 1.43 -21.82 -6.24
N SER A 125 1.70 -21.30 -7.43
CA SER A 125 1.64 -22.11 -8.66
C SER A 125 2.75 -23.15 -8.74
#